data_fa235fd1d0fb5e463899ab1fa6d59bb0
#
_entry.id   fa235fd1d0fb5e463899ab1fa6d59bb0
#
_cell.length_a   1.000
_cell.length_b   1.000
_cell.length_c   1.000
_cell.angle_alpha   90.00
_cell.angle_beta   90.00
_cell.angle_gamma   90.00
#
_symmetry.space_group_name_H-M   'P 1'
#
loop_
_entity.id
_entity.type
_entity.pdbx_description
1 polymer ?
#
loop_
_entity_poly.entity_id
_entity_poly.type
_entity_poly.pdbx_seq_one_letter_code
_entity_poly.pdbx_strand_id
1 'polypeptide(L)'
;MLTGAQGLGLLAGGTIFLGLPVARLRRVSTRAKAFLNAISTGVLIFLLVEMAGHLLEQIEELIQGAIGRHIQPTDAVRLGGVSALGFSIGLLGLVYFERHFLGTAKDGVAPKTRAKQLAMMIAVGLGLHNFSEGLAIAQGYAGGATHLAWLLAIGFALHNATEGFGIAAPLSGHQASWKFLLGAGLIAGGPTFLGTIVGGWWTSQTFEAFCLALASGTILYIIGELLHLGRQLKEGAIVEVGLLAGFFLAVATDFLLIGAFTQNAATASPYQSEYYIEEVGEHRPRHGGQFGDADDLYHYEILLDAPGTLRLYVNDEHNRPLNTKLLHGRWTVDPDSPAPRTGAFTPSIDGGYLTAPLPALSGDDVHVEVAVLKDSRWAAMEFDLPRPAPAPHSP
;
A
#
# COMPACT_ATOMS: atom_id res chain seq x y z
N MET A 1 0.07 -3.99 27.47
CA MET A 1 -1.17 -4.00 26.66
C MET A 1 -0.73 -3.98 25.20
N LEU A 2 -1.44 -4.72 24.35
CA LEU A 2 -1.22 -4.64 22.90
C LEU A 2 -1.59 -3.23 22.41
N THR A 3 -0.78 -2.68 21.47
CA THR A 3 -1.18 -1.44 20.77
C THR A 3 -2.32 -1.75 19.79
N GLY A 4 -3.04 -0.73 19.32
CA GLY A 4 -4.10 -0.92 18.31
C GLY A 4 -3.59 -1.62 17.06
N ALA A 5 -2.42 -1.23 16.53
CA ALA A 5 -1.79 -1.87 15.38
C ALA A 5 -1.49 -3.35 15.61
N GLN A 6 -0.96 -3.72 16.77
CA GLN A 6 -0.68 -5.11 17.13
C GLN A 6 -1.96 -5.96 17.20
N GLY A 7 -3.08 -5.37 17.68
CA GLY A 7 -4.38 -6.02 17.66
C GLY A 7 -4.88 -6.30 16.23
N LEU A 8 -4.70 -5.34 15.32
CA LEU A 8 -5.05 -5.47 13.91
C LEU A 8 -4.19 -6.54 13.21
N GLY A 9 -2.87 -6.55 13.44
CA GLY A 9 -2.00 -7.58 12.88
C GLY A 9 -2.32 -8.99 13.40
N LEU A 10 -2.72 -9.12 14.67
CA LEU A 10 -3.17 -10.39 15.22
C LEU A 10 -4.50 -10.85 14.58
N LEU A 11 -5.41 -9.91 14.33
CA LEU A 11 -6.67 -10.17 13.61
C LEU A 11 -6.37 -10.66 12.18
N ALA A 12 -5.61 -9.89 11.41
CA ALA A 12 -5.30 -10.18 10.01
C ALA A 12 -4.57 -11.52 9.87
N GLY A 13 -3.45 -11.72 10.57
CA GLY A 13 -2.70 -12.98 10.52
C GLY A 13 -3.46 -14.17 11.11
N GLY A 14 -4.35 -13.92 12.07
CA GLY A 14 -5.17 -14.97 12.71
C GLY A 14 -6.19 -15.60 11.76
N THR A 15 -6.67 -14.90 10.75
CA THR A 15 -7.67 -15.44 9.80
C THR A 15 -7.15 -16.59 8.94
N ILE A 16 -5.84 -16.76 8.80
CA ILE A 16 -5.25 -17.91 8.09
C ILE A 16 -5.72 -19.25 8.68
N PHE A 17 -6.02 -19.27 9.98
CA PHE A 17 -6.55 -20.45 10.66
C PHE A 17 -7.95 -20.83 10.19
N LEU A 18 -8.69 -19.97 9.51
CA LEU A 18 -10.01 -20.28 8.97
C LEU A 18 -9.92 -21.24 7.77
N GLY A 19 -8.85 -21.15 6.98
CA GLY A 19 -8.62 -22.03 5.83
C GLY A 19 -8.03 -23.40 6.21
N LEU A 20 -7.23 -23.49 7.26
CA LEU A 20 -6.49 -24.69 7.64
C LEU A 20 -7.33 -25.94 7.96
N PRO A 21 -8.55 -25.85 8.56
CA PRO A 21 -9.36 -27.03 8.87
C PRO A 21 -9.72 -27.89 7.66
N VAL A 22 -9.70 -27.33 6.45
CA VAL A 22 -9.94 -28.05 5.18
C VAL A 22 -8.97 -29.23 5.02
N ALA A 23 -7.74 -29.11 5.53
CA ALA A 23 -6.74 -30.18 5.55
C ALA A 23 -7.20 -31.46 6.31
N ARG A 24 -8.20 -31.35 7.17
CA ARG A 24 -8.74 -32.45 7.98
C ARG A 24 -10.00 -33.09 7.41
N LEU A 25 -10.56 -32.51 6.35
CA LEU A 25 -11.73 -33.09 5.72
C LEU A 25 -11.38 -34.48 5.13
N ARG A 26 -12.11 -35.51 5.57
CA ARG A 26 -11.82 -36.91 5.21
C ARG A 26 -12.19 -37.25 3.75
N ARG A 27 -13.17 -36.58 3.18
CA ARG A 27 -13.71 -36.82 1.85
C ARG A 27 -13.80 -35.52 1.04
N VAL A 28 -12.65 -34.96 0.68
CA VAL A 28 -12.62 -33.87 -0.29
C VAL A 28 -12.45 -34.47 -1.67
N SER A 29 -13.37 -34.19 -2.59
CA SER A 29 -13.26 -34.65 -3.97
C SER A 29 -12.03 -34.06 -4.64
N THR A 30 -11.45 -34.73 -5.64
CA THR A 30 -10.31 -34.20 -6.40
C THR A 30 -10.64 -32.84 -7.01
N ARG A 31 -11.88 -32.67 -7.48
CA ARG A 31 -12.38 -31.38 -8.01
C ARG A 31 -12.35 -30.26 -6.99
N ALA A 32 -12.84 -30.52 -5.77
CA ALA A 32 -12.82 -29.52 -4.72
C ALA A 32 -11.39 -29.14 -4.29
N LYS A 33 -10.47 -30.13 -4.26
CA LYS A 33 -9.04 -29.85 -3.99
C LYS A 33 -8.44 -28.98 -5.09
N ALA A 34 -8.69 -29.32 -6.35
CA ALA A 34 -8.21 -28.57 -7.51
C ALA A 34 -8.73 -27.13 -7.48
N PHE A 35 -10.02 -26.95 -7.19
CA PHE A 35 -10.65 -25.64 -7.10
C PHE A 35 -10.08 -24.78 -5.97
N LEU A 36 -9.98 -25.32 -4.74
CA LEU A 36 -9.42 -24.58 -3.59
C LEU A 36 -7.94 -24.20 -3.79
N ASN A 37 -7.15 -25.15 -4.34
CA ASN A 37 -5.76 -24.87 -4.70
C ASN A 37 -5.67 -23.76 -5.75
N ALA A 38 -6.53 -23.80 -6.77
CA ALA A 38 -6.53 -22.82 -7.84
C ALA A 38 -7.03 -21.43 -7.38
N ILE A 39 -8.04 -21.35 -6.50
CA ILE A 39 -8.45 -20.07 -5.90
C ILE A 39 -7.25 -19.43 -5.18
N SER A 40 -6.57 -20.18 -4.29
CA SER A 40 -5.40 -19.65 -3.58
C SER A 40 -4.30 -19.18 -4.56
N THR A 41 -4.06 -19.95 -5.62
CA THR A 41 -3.10 -19.55 -6.65
C THR A 41 -3.52 -18.28 -7.38
N GLY A 42 -4.79 -18.12 -7.70
CA GLY A 42 -5.34 -16.92 -8.35
C GLY A 42 -5.19 -15.66 -7.49
N VAL A 43 -5.47 -15.77 -6.18
CA VAL A 43 -5.23 -14.69 -5.22
C VAL A 43 -3.76 -14.31 -5.18
N LEU A 44 -2.84 -15.29 -5.06
CA LEU A 44 -1.41 -15.03 -5.02
C LEU A 44 -0.86 -14.41 -6.32
N ILE A 45 -1.43 -14.76 -7.47
CA ILE A 45 -1.06 -14.12 -8.76
C ILE A 45 -1.43 -12.63 -8.73
N PHE A 46 -2.63 -12.28 -8.24
CA PHE A 46 -3.03 -10.89 -8.09
C PHE A 46 -2.07 -10.14 -7.15
N LEU A 47 -1.82 -10.68 -5.96
CA LEU A 47 -0.90 -10.08 -4.98
C LEU A 47 0.51 -9.89 -5.55
N LEU A 48 1.01 -10.85 -6.34
CA LEU A 48 2.31 -10.70 -6.99
C LEU A 48 2.33 -9.53 -7.98
N VAL A 49 1.26 -9.36 -8.77
CA VAL A 49 1.14 -8.25 -9.74
C VAL A 49 1.06 -6.92 -9.01
N GLU A 50 0.27 -6.83 -7.95
CA GLU A 50 0.11 -5.64 -7.10
C GLU A 50 1.45 -5.23 -6.47
N MET A 51 2.11 -6.15 -5.77
CA MET A 51 3.40 -5.89 -5.12
C MET A 51 4.50 -5.52 -6.11
N ALA A 52 4.56 -6.19 -7.27
CA ALA A 52 5.54 -5.87 -8.31
C ALA A 52 5.24 -4.50 -8.93
N GLY A 53 3.97 -4.15 -9.14
CA GLY A 53 3.53 -2.85 -9.61
C GLY A 53 4.01 -1.74 -8.67
N HIS A 54 3.75 -1.89 -7.38
CA HIS A 54 4.16 -0.93 -6.34
C HIS A 54 5.69 -0.73 -6.27
N LEU A 55 6.47 -1.81 -6.36
CA LEU A 55 7.93 -1.71 -6.42
C LEU A 55 8.44 -0.99 -7.68
N LEU A 56 7.82 -1.26 -8.83
CA LEU A 56 8.19 -0.62 -10.10
C LEU A 56 7.86 0.87 -10.08
N GLU A 57 6.72 1.25 -9.53
CA GLU A 57 6.30 2.64 -9.36
C GLU A 57 7.29 3.42 -8.49
N GLN A 58 7.66 2.91 -7.31
CA GLN A 58 8.67 3.53 -6.46
C GLN A 58 10.03 3.73 -7.17
N ILE A 59 10.44 2.77 -7.99
CA ILE A 59 11.69 2.87 -8.76
C ILE A 59 11.54 3.91 -9.88
N GLU A 60 10.40 3.93 -10.55
CA GLU A 60 10.10 4.88 -11.64
C GLU A 60 10.09 6.33 -11.13
N GLU A 61 9.47 6.61 -9.99
CA GLU A 61 9.47 7.91 -9.34
C GLU A 61 10.91 8.40 -9.07
N LEU A 62 11.77 7.52 -8.52
CA LEU A 62 13.17 7.87 -8.28
C LEU A 62 13.95 8.11 -9.58
N ILE A 63 13.63 7.38 -10.65
CA ILE A 63 14.27 7.59 -11.98
C ILE A 63 13.82 8.93 -12.57
N GLN A 64 12.51 9.24 -12.51
CA GLN A 64 11.97 10.51 -13.00
C GLN A 64 12.53 11.69 -12.22
N GLY A 65 12.56 11.59 -10.87
CA GLY A 65 13.21 12.58 -10.03
C GLY A 65 14.71 12.77 -10.31
N ALA A 66 15.42 11.71 -10.67
CA ALA A 66 16.82 11.79 -11.06
C ALA A 66 17.01 12.46 -12.46
N ILE A 67 16.10 12.22 -13.41
CA ILE A 67 16.08 12.89 -14.71
C ILE A 67 15.80 14.38 -14.54
N GLY A 68 14.84 14.75 -13.67
CA GLY A 68 14.54 16.14 -13.28
C GLY A 68 15.66 16.83 -12.50
N ARG A 69 16.76 16.13 -12.15
CA ARG A 69 17.88 16.61 -11.33
C ARG A 69 17.54 17.00 -9.90
N HIS A 70 16.44 16.47 -9.36
CA HIS A 70 16.00 16.74 -7.98
C HIS A 70 16.46 15.65 -7.00
N ILE A 71 16.71 14.42 -7.50
CA ILE A 71 17.16 13.26 -6.72
C ILE A 71 18.50 12.75 -7.29
N GLN A 72 19.32 12.17 -6.42
CA GLN A 72 20.58 11.55 -6.88
C GLN A 72 20.28 10.24 -7.63
N PRO A 73 20.82 10.03 -8.86
CA PRO A 73 20.64 8.76 -9.59
C PRO A 73 21.03 7.51 -8.78
N THR A 74 21.90 7.69 -7.79
CA THR A 74 22.33 6.65 -6.87
C THR A 74 21.18 6.09 -6.02
N ASP A 75 20.13 6.85 -5.74
CA ASP A 75 19.00 6.41 -4.91
C ASP A 75 18.11 5.44 -5.69
N ALA A 76 17.83 5.70 -6.95
CA ALA A 76 17.12 4.77 -7.83
C ALA A 76 17.91 3.45 -8.02
N VAL A 77 19.22 3.54 -8.22
CA VAL A 77 20.09 2.36 -8.34
C VAL A 77 20.14 1.57 -7.03
N ARG A 78 20.19 2.27 -5.88
CA ARG A 78 20.18 1.64 -4.56
C ARG A 78 18.86 0.91 -4.31
N LEU A 79 17.73 1.56 -4.54
CA LEU A 79 16.42 0.96 -4.33
C LEU A 79 16.19 -0.22 -5.27
N GLY A 80 16.45 -0.06 -6.56
CA GLY A 80 16.38 -1.15 -7.55
C GLY A 80 17.30 -2.33 -7.21
N GLY A 81 18.54 -2.04 -6.78
CA GLY A 81 19.50 -3.07 -6.35
C GLY A 81 19.05 -3.83 -5.11
N VAL A 82 18.51 -3.12 -4.11
CA VAL A 82 17.97 -3.73 -2.87
C VAL A 82 16.72 -4.56 -3.19
N SER A 83 15.84 -4.08 -4.06
CA SER A 83 14.66 -4.82 -4.52
C SER A 83 15.04 -6.08 -5.30
N ALA A 84 15.99 -5.98 -6.23
CA ALA A 84 16.50 -7.14 -6.97
C ALA A 84 17.15 -8.19 -6.03
N LEU A 85 17.87 -7.73 -5.01
CA LEU A 85 18.45 -8.60 -3.99
C LEU A 85 17.37 -9.28 -3.16
N GLY A 86 16.40 -8.52 -2.65
CA GLY A 86 15.26 -9.05 -1.87
C GLY A 86 14.50 -10.11 -2.66
N PHE A 87 14.10 -9.80 -3.89
CA PHE A 87 13.41 -10.73 -4.78
C PHE A 87 14.22 -12.02 -5.02
N SER A 88 15.52 -11.87 -5.28
CA SER A 88 16.41 -13.02 -5.49
C SER A 88 16.53 -13.88 -4.24
N ILE A 89 16.67 -13.28 -3.08
CA ILE A 89 16.73 -14.00 -1.80
C ILE A 89 15.40 -14.72 -1.53
N GLY A 90 14.26 -14.06 -1.77
CA GLY A 90 12.94 -14.67 -1.61
C GLY A 90 12.75 -15.90 -2.48
N LEU A 91 13.01 -15.77 -3.77
CA LEU A 91 12.84 -16.84 -4.75
C LEU A 91 13.87 -17.97 -4.52
N LEU A 92 15.16 -17.64 -4.53
CA LEU A 92 16.22 -18.63 -4.45
C LEU A 92 16.39 -19.20 -3.04
N GLY A 93 16.04 -18.42 -2.00
CA GLY A 93 16.04 -18.85 -0.62
C GLY A 93 15.06 -20.01 -0.37
N LEU A 94 13.83 -19.93 -0.93
CA LEU A 94 12.88 -21.05 -0.86
C LEU A 94 13.32 -22.25 -1.68
N VAL A 95 13.91 -22.05 -2.85
CA VAL A 95 14.53 -23.14 -3.64
C VAL A 95 15.65 -23.83 -2.84
N TYR A 96 16.49 -23.04 -2.19
CA TYR A 96 17.57 -23.56 -1.34
C TYR A 96 17.01 -24.32 -0.13
N PHE A 97 16.02 -23.73 0.55
CA PHE A 97 15.33 -24.34 1.69
C PHE A 97 14.69 -25.68 1.32
N GLU A 98 13.99 -25.75 0.18
CA GLU A 98 13.44 -27.00 -0.32
C GLU A 98 14.53 -28.07 -0.47
N ARG A 99 15.60 -27.74 -1.20
CA ARG A 99 16.65 -28.72 -1.54
C ARG A 99 17.42 -29.23 -0.32
N HIS A 100 17.66 -28.37 0.68
CA HIS A 100 18.53 -28.72 1.80
C HIS A 100 17.78 -29.21 3.05
N PHE A 101 16.61 -28.68 3.33
CA PHE A 101 15.86 -28.99 4.55
C PHE A 101 14.69 -29.94 4.32
N LEU A 102 14.06 -29.88 3.13
CA LEU A 102 12.93 -30.75 2.84
C LEU A 102 13.33 -31.99 2.02
N GLY A 103 14.52 -31.96 1.44
CA GLY A 103 15.05 -32.99 0.56
C GLY A 103 14.40 -32.94 -0.82
N THR A 104 15.25 -32.94 -1.87
CA THR A 104 14.77 -33.18 -3.24
C THR A 104 13.90 -34.45 -3.23
N ALA A 105 12.85 -34.49 -4.03
CA ALA A 105 11.98 -35.64 -4.20
C ALA A 105 12.81 -36.89 -4.59
N LYS A 106 13.50 -37.49 -3.61
CA LYS A 106 14.12 -38.80 -3.80
C LYS A 106 12.98 -39.81 -3.91
N ASP A 107 13.07 -40.64 -4.93
CA ASP A 107 12.18 -41.79 -5.11
C ASP A 107 12.10 -42.54 -3.77
N GLY A 108 10.87 -42.60 -3.18
CA GLY A 108 10.64 -43.31 -1.92
C GLY A 108 10.06 -42.49 -0.75
N VAL A 109 9.94 -41.15 -0.83
CA VAL A 109 9.30 -40.37 0.25
C VAL A 109 7.79 -40.62 0.25
N ALA A 110 7.26 -40.99 1.43
CA ALA A 110 5.80 -41.26 1.57
C ALA A 110 4.98 -40.03 1.16
N PRO A 111 3.87 -40.19 0.40
CA PRO A 111 3.05 -39.06 -0.09
C PRO A 111 2.63 -38.08 1.01
N LYS A 112 2.34 -38.57 2.21
CA LYS A 112 1.99 -37.77 3.38
C LYS A 112 3.14 -36.85 3.85
N THR A 113 4.37 -37.32 3.79
CA THR A 113 5.56 -36.55 4.16
C THR A 113 5.79 -35.42 3.16
N ARG A 114 5.69 -35.72 1.86
CA ARG A 114 5.81 -34.72 0.79
C ARG A 114 4.72 -33.65 0.88
N ALA A 115 3.48 -34.05 1.16
CA ALA A 115 2.38 -33.12 1.38
C ALA A 115 2.65 -32.14 2.56
N LYS A 116 3.22 -32.64 3.67
CA LYS A 116 3.61 -31.80 4.81
C LYS A 116 4.76 -30.87 4.47
N GLN A 117 5.75 -31.35 3.72
CA GLN A 117 6.88 -30.54 3.29
C GLN A 117 6.41 -29.37 2.42
N LEU A 118 5.57 -29.64 1.41
CA LEU A 118 5.01 -28.61 0.55
C LEU A 118 4.15 -27.60 1.35
N ALA A 119 3.28 -28.09 2.24
CA ALA A 119 2.48 -27.21 3.08
C ALA A 119 3.34 -26.30 3.99
N MET A 120 4.48 -26.82 4.50
CA MET A 120 5.40 -26.02 5.32
C MET A 120 6.14 -24.97 4.49
N MET A 121 6.55 -25.30 3.26
CA MET A 121 7.14 -24.33 2.33
C MET A 121 6.20 -23.19 2.02
N ILE A 122 4.95 -23.52 1.70
CA ILE A 122 3.90 -22.53 1.48
C ILE A 122 3.73 -21.66 2.72
N ALA A 123 3.66 -22.27 3.91
CA ALA A 123 3.51 -21.53 5.16
C ALA A 123 4.69 -20.57 5.44
N VAL A 124 5.93 -20.97 5.15
CA VAL A 124 7.13 -20.12 5.32
C VAL A 124 7.10 -18.96 4.33
N GLY A 125 6.79 -19.22 3.05
CA GLY A 125 6.75 -18.18 2.05
C GLY A 125 5.63 -17.17 2.29
N LEU A 126 4.43 -17.64 2.67
CA LEU A 126 3.32 -16.77 3.08
C LEU A 126 3.68 -15.96 4.34
N GLY A 127 4.40 -16.56 5.30
CA GLY A 127 4.85 -15.82 6.48
C GLY A 127 5.78 -14.65 6.15
N LEU A 128 6.66 -14.82 5.16
CA LEU A 128 7.53 -13.72 4.71
C LEU A 128 6.71 -12.60 4.04
N HIS A 129 5.69 -12.96 3.26
CA HIS A 129 4.75 -11.98 2.70
C HIS A 129 3.93 -11.30 3.80
N ASN A 130 3.32 -12.04 4.69
CA ASN A 130 2.47 -11.54 5.76
C ASN A 130 3.23 -10.65 6.77
N PHE A 131 4.55 -10.75 6.83
CA PHE A 131 5.37 -9.80 7.58
C PHE A 131 5.30 -8.40 6.98
N SER A 132 5.34 -8.26 5.63
CA SER A 132 5.22 -6.96 4.97
C SER A 132 3.83 -6.33 5.15
N GLU A 133 2.77 -7.14 5.18
CA GLU A 133 1.41 -6.65 5.52
C GLU A 133 1.36 -6.06 6.93
N GLY A 134 2.00 -6.73 7.88
CA GLY A 134 2.11 -6.23 9.25
C GLY A 134 2.86 -4.90 9.33
N LEU A 135 3.91 -4.71 8.53
CA LEU A 135 4.61 -3.42 8.41
C LEU A 135 3.65 -2.33 7.91
N ALA A 136 2.90 -2.59 6.84
CA ALA A 136 1.95 -1.63 6.28
C ALA A 136 0.85 -1.23 7.27
N ILE A 137 0.24 -2.19 8.00
CA ILE A 137 -0.73 -1.90 9.07
C ILE A 137 -0.12 -0.97 10.14
N ALA A 138 1.12 -1.25 10.57
CA ALA A 138 1.76 -0.48 11.62
C ALA A 138 2.11 0.94 11.17
N GLN A 139 2.56 1.11 9.94
CA GLN A 139 2.88 2.42 9.37
C GLN A 139 1.62 3.28 9.24
N GLY A 140 0.54 2.75 8.68
CA GLY A 140 -0.75 3.44 8.63
C GLY A 140 -1.26 3.84 10.02
N TYR A 141 -1.10 2.97 11.03
CA TYR A 141 -1.49 3.27 12.39
C TYR A 141 -0.60 4.34 13.06
N ALA A 142 0.71 4.26 12.88
CA ALA A 142 1.69 5.19 13.45
C ALA A 142 1.59 6.59 12.80
N GLY A 143 1.26 6.67 11.52
CA GLY A 143 0.98 7.92 10.80
C GLY A 143 -0.34 8.59 11.19
N GLY A 144 -1.11 8.02 12.14
CA GLY A 144 -2.41 8.56 12.56
C GLY A 144 -3.57 8.14 11.65
N ALA A 145 -3.31 7.46 10.55
CA ALA A 145 -4.30 6.94 9.61
C ALA A 145 -4.96 5.65 10.14
N THR A 146 -5.55 5.71 11.34
CA THR A 146 -6.10 4.53 12.01
C THR A 146 -7.20 3.84 11.22
N HIS A 147 -8.00 4.61 10.46
CA HIS A 147 -9.03 4.07 9.58
C HIS A 147 -8.42 3.23 8.45
N LEU A 148 -7.33 3.72 7.84
CA LEU A 148 -6.57 2.98 6.84
C LEU A 148 -6.02 1.67 7.42
N ALA A 149 -5.39 1.73 8.60
CA ALA A 149 -4.87 0.53 9.27
C ALA A 149 -5.97 -0.52 9.50
N TRP A 150 -7.21 -0.11 9.81
CA TRP A 150 -8.37 -1.00 9.91
C TRP A 150 -8.76 -1.60 8.56
N LEU A 151 -8.80 -0.79 7.49
CA LEU A 151 -9.13 -1.27 6.14
C LEU A 151 -8.10 -2.27 5.64
N LEU A 152 -6.80 -1.96 5.78
CA LEU A 152 -5.72 -2.88 5.46
C LEU A 152 -5.85 -4.20 6.24
N ALA A 153 -6.10 -4.11 7.55
CA ALA A 153 -6.25 -5.31 8.37
C ALA A 153 -7.46 -6.17 7.96
N ILE A 154 -8.57 -5.56 7.55
CA ILE A 154 -9.75 -6.28 7.04
C ILE A 154 -9.44 -6.92 5.68
N GLY A 155 -8.80 -6.19 4.77
CA GLY A 155 -8.39 -6.71 3.46
C GLY A 155 -7.45 -7.89 3.60
N PHE A 156 -6.39 -7.72 4.38
CA PHE A 156 -5.43 -8.78 4.67
C PHE A 156 -6.08 -9.97 5.39
N ALA A 157 -7.03 -9.73 6.29
CA ALA A 157 -7.80 -10.80 6.93
C ALA A 157 -8.59 -11.65 5.93
N LEU A 158 -9.17 -11.03 4.90
CA LEU A 158 -9.95 -11.74 3.88
C LEU A 158 -9.06 -12.64 3.00
N HIS A 159 -7.93 -12.13 2.50
CA HIS A 159 -7.06 -12.96 1.66
C HIS A 159 -6.22 -13.95 2.48
N ASN A 160 -5.80 -13.63 3.69
CA ASN A 160 -5.13 -14.58 4.59
C ASN A 160 -6.01 -15.80 4.89
N ALA A 161 -7.34 -15.62 5.00
CA ALA A 161 -8.25 -16.75 5.12
C ALA A 161 -8.19 -17.68 3.89
N THR A 162 -8.05 -17.12 2.67
CA THR A 162 -7.88 -17.91 1.44
C THR A 162 -6.49 -18.53 1.32
N GLU A 163 -5.45 -17.89 1.82
CA GLU A 163 -4.09 -18.44 1.89
C GLU A 163 -4.02 -19.68 2.77
N GLY A 164 -4.81 -19.72 3.84
CA GLY A 164 -4.98 -20.92 4.67
C GLY A 164 -5.43 -22.13 3.85
N PHE A 165 -6.22 -21.94 2.77
CA PHE A 165 -6.56 -23.04 1.83
C PHE A 165 -5.34 -23.48 1.03
N GLY A 166 -4.44 -22.57 0.64
CA GLY A 166 -3.19 -22.90 -0.05
C GLY A 166 -2.31 -23.85 0.77
N ILE A 167 -2.16 -23.58 2.07
CA ILE A 167 -1.45 -24.46 3.01
C ILE A 167 -2.18 -25.80 3.18
N ALA A 168 -3.52 -25.77 3.23
CA ALA A 168 -4.34 -26.95 3.44
C ALA A 168 -4.44 -27.86 2.21
N ALA A 169 -4.35 -27.30 1.01
CA ALA A 169 -4.58 -28.02 -0.27
C ALA A 169 -3.69 -29.26 -0.42
N PRO A 170 -2.35 -29.19 -0.26
CA PRO A 170 -1.51 -30.40 -0.37
C PRO A 170 -1.80 -31.43 0.73
N LEU A 171 -2.28 -31.01 1.90
CA LEU A 171 -2.57 -31.88 3.04
C LEU A 171 -3.91 -32.62 2.93
N SER A 172 -4.76 -32.21 2.00
CA SER A 172 -6.10 -32.76 1.84
C SER A 172 -6.08 -34.26 1.58
N GLY A 173 -6.80 -35.03 2.41
CA GLY A 173 -6.82 -36.51 2.35
C GLY A 173 -5.71 -37.20 3.18
N HIS A 174 -4.72 -36.49 3.68
CA HIS A 174 -3.62 -37.03 4.50
C HIS A 174 -3.84 -36.87 6.01
N GLN A 175 -4.93 -36.27 6.46
CA GLN A 175 -5.29 -36.05 7.87
C GLN A 175 -4.14 -35.46 8.69
N ALA A 176 -3.70 -34.27 8.38
CA ALA A 176 -2.67 -33.56 9.14
C ALA A 176 -3.09 -33.42 10.61
N SER A 177 -2.13 -33.51 11.54
CA SER A 177 -2.41 -33.31 12.96
C SER A 177 -2.70 -31.84 13.26
N TRP A 178 -3.53 -31.57 14.26
CA TRP A 178 -3.80 -30.21 14.71
C TRP A 178 -2.52 -29.46 15.15
N LYS A 179 -1.57 -30.18 15.76
CA LYS A 179 -0.26 -29.61 16.12
C LYS A 179 0.50 -29.10 14.90
N PHE A 180 0.48 -29.86 13.81
CA PHE A 180 1.11 -29.44 12.56
C PHE A 180 0.40 -28.22 11.94
N LEU A 181 -0.93 -28.23 11.89
CA LEU A 181 -1.71 -27.12 11.36
C LEU A 181 -1.54 -25.85 12.19
N LEU A 182 -1.52 -25.98 13.52
CA LEU A 182 -1.22 -24.85 14.42
C LEU A 182 0.17 -24.28 14.13
N GLY A 183 1.20 -25.13 14.03
CA GLY A 183 2.55 -24.68 13.70
C GLY A 183 2.65 -24.00 12.34
N ALA A 184 2.04 -24.59 11.31
CA ALA A 184 2.01 -23.99 9.97
C ALA A 184 1.26 -22.63 9.96
N GLY A 185 0.11 -22.56 10.64
CA GLY A 185 -0.63 -21.31 10.78
C GLY A 185 0.11 -20.22 11.55
N LEU A 186 0.85 -20.58 12.60
CA LEU A 186 1.70 -19.64 13.34
C LEU A 186 2.89 -19.15 12.49
N ILE A 187 3.48 -20.03 11.67
CA ILE A 187 4.56 -19.64 10.76
C ILE A 187 4.05 -18.73 9.66
N ALA A 188 2.86 -18.98 9.13
CA ALA A 188 2.30 -18.17 8.06
C ALA A 188 1.66 -16.87 8.57
N GLY A 189 0.78 -16.91 9.57
CA GLY A 189 0.04 -15.74 10.05
C GLY A 189 0.72 -14.97 11.20
N GLY A 190 1.62 -15.62 11.97
CA GLY A 190 2.33 -14.96 13.07
C GLY A 190 3.20 -13.78 12.65
N PRO A 191 3.88 -13.84 11.49
CA PRO A 191 4.70 -12.73 11.00
C PRO A 191 3.92 -11.44 10.74
N THR A 192 2.62 -11.46 10.42
CA THR A 192 1.79 -10.24 10.34
C THR A 192 1.82 -9.49 11.68
N PHE A 193 1.65 -10.20 12.80
CA PHE A 193 1.78 -9.59 14.12
C PHE A 193 3.20 -9.06 14.40
N LEU A 194 4.24 -9.80 14.01
CA LEU A 194 5.63 -9.35 14.17
C LEU A 194 5.92 -8.11 13.33
N GLY A 195 5.40 -8.04 12.11
CA GLY A 195 5.47 -6.88 11.23
C GLY A 195 4.89 -5.63 11.88
N THR A 196 3.74 -5.75 12.59
CA THR A 196 3.16 -4.60 13.30
C THR A 196 4.02 -4.11 14.47
N ILE A 197 4.84 -4.95 15.06
CA ILE A 197 5.80 -4.53 16.10
C ILE A 197 6.95 -3.76 15.45
N VAL A 198 7.54 -4.31 14.39
CA VAL A 198 8.71 -3.71 13.72
C VAL A 198 8.34 -2.42 13.02
N GLY A 199 7.24 -2.39 12.25
CA GLY A 199 6.77 -1.22 11.53
C GLY A 199 6.37 -0.04 12.42
N GLY A 200 6.00 -0.31 13.68
CA GLY A 200 5.73 0.76 14.66
C GLY A 200 6.99 1.44 15.22
N TRP A 201 8.16 0.85 15.02
CA TRP A 201 9.43 1.38 15.55
C TRP A 201 10.39 1.87 14.47
N TRP A 202 10.25 1.36 13.27
CA TRP A 202 11.19 1.65 12.19
C TRP A 202 10.47 1.79 10.85
N THR A 203 10.54 2.99 10.29
CA THR A 203 10.06 3.31 8.96
C THR A 203 11.26 3.59 8.06
N SER A 204 11.49 2.79 7.06
CA SER A 204 12.54 2.97 6.06
C SER A 204 12.05 2.46 4.71
N GLN A 205 11.88 3.35 3.74
CA GLN A 205 11.48 3.00 2.37
C GLN A 205 12.34 1.89 1.77
N THR A 206 13.67 1.96 1.97
CA THR A 206 14.60 0.93 1.47
C THR A 206 14.36 -0.43 2.13
N PHE A 207 14.05 -0.46 3.44
CA PHE A 207 13.76 -1.71 4.14
C PHE A 207 12.39 -2.27 3.73
N GLU A 208 11.42 -1.43 3.56
CA GLU A 208 10.09 -1.79 3.07
C GLU A 208 10.15 -2.39 1.66
N ALA A 209 10.81 -1.70 0.72
CA ALA A 209 11.04 -2.22 -0.62
C ALA A 209 11.80 -3.57 -0.63
N PHE A 210 12.77 -3.75 0.29
CA PHE A 210 13.44 -5.05 0.46
C PHE A 210 12.46 -6.14 0.89
N CYS A 211 11.62 -5.86 1.91
CA CYS A 211 10.64 -6.83 2.43
C CYS A 211 9.58 -7.17 1.37
N LEU A 212 9.08 -6.15 0.66
CA LEU A 212 8.09 -6.32 -0.40
C LEU A 212 8.66 -7.13 -1.58
N ALA A 213 9.88 -6.85 -2.00
CA ALA A 213 10.55 -7.61 -3.05
C ALA A 213 10.85 -9.06 -2.62
N LEU A 214 11.29 -9.27 -1.37
CA LEU A 214 11.51 -10.60 -0.80
C LEU A 214 10.20 -11.39 -0.78
N ALA A 215 9.11 -10.77 -0.35
CA ALA A 215 7.78 -11.36 -0.38
C ALA A 215 7.35 -11.72 -1.81
N SER A 216 7.52 -10.82 -2.78
CA SER A 216 7.22 -11.08 -4.20
C SER A 216 7.99 -12.29 -4.74
N GLY A 217 9.27 -12.41 -4.41
CA GLY A 217 10.09 -13.56 -4.80
C GLY A 217 9.60 -14.88 -4.19
N THR A 218 9.17 -14.86 -2.93
CA THR A 218 8.61 -16.05 -2.27
C THR A 218 7.25 -16.45 -2.84
N ILE A 219 6.38 -15.49 -3.11
CA ILE A 219 5.07 -15.73 -3.73
C ILE A 219 5.22 -16.33 -5.13
N LEU A 220 6.15 -15.82 -5.93
CA LEU A 220 6.42 -16.39 -7.27
C LEU A 220 6.79 -17.87 -7.19
N TYR A 221 7.62 -18.24 -6.22
CA TYR A 221 7.96 -19.65 -5.98
C TYR A 221 6.72 -20.48 -5.60
N ILE A 222 5.90 -19.99 -4.66
CA ILE A 222 4.69 -20.68 -4.19
C ILE A 222 3.68 -20.86 -5.33
N ILE A 223 3.48 -19.84 -6.16
CA ILE A 223 2.63 -19.95 -7.36
C ILE A 223 3.09 -21.09 -8.24
N GLY A 224 4.40 -21.22 -8.50
CA GLY A 224 4.96 -22.33 -9.26
C GLY A 224 4.59 -23.70 -8.69
N GLU A 225 4.72 -23.86 -7.37
CA GLU A 225 4.41 -25.11 -6.67
C GLU A 225 2.90 -25.43 -6.67
N LEU A 226 2.03 -24.44 -6.44
CA LEU A 226 0.59 -24.63 -6.47
C LEU A 226 0.07 -24.92 -7.88
N LEU A 227 0.63 -24.30 -8.92
CA LEU A 227 0.33 -24.62 -10.32
C LEU A 227 0.78 -26.03 -10.67
N HIS A 228 1.96 -26.46 -10.17
CA HIS A 228 2.42 -27.83 -10.36
C HIS A 228 1.47 -28.84 -9.69
N LEU A 229 1.05 -28.56 -8.45
CA LEU A 229 0.06 -29.38 -7.74
C LEU A 229 -1.28 -29.43 -8.49
N GLY A 230 -1.77 -28.30 -8.98
CA GLY A 230 -3.00 -28.20 -9.77
C GLY A 230 -2.96 -29.09 -11.02
N ARG A 231 -1.85 -29.08 -11.75
CA ARG A 231 -1.65 -29.98 -12.93
C ARG A 231 -1.65 -31.44 -12.56
N GLN A 232 -1.11 -31.83 -11.41
CA GLN A 232 -1.11 -33.23 -10.95
C GLN A 232 -2.52 -33.74 -10.65
N LEU A 233 -3.47 -32.87 -10.30
CA LEU A 233 -4.85 -33.25 -10.01
C LEU A 233 -5.67 -33.57 -11.26
N LYS A 234 -5.18 -33.28 -12.48
CA LYS A 234 -5.79 -33.61 -13.79
C LYS A 234 -7.23 -33.09 -13.98
N GLU A 235 -7.58 -32.02 -13.32
CA GLU A 235 -8.90 -31.36 -13.37
C GLU A 235 -8.77 -29.96 -14.05
N GLY A 236 -8.19 -29.89 -15.27
CA GLY A 236 -7.76 -28.68 -15.95
C GLY A 236 -8.81 -27.56 -15.97
N ALA A 237 -10.02 -27.84 -16.46
CA ALA A 237 -11.09 -26.83 -16.52
C ALA A 237 -11.46 -26.25 -15.15
N ILE A 238 -11.39 -27.05 -14.07
CA ILE A 238 -11.71 -26.64 -12.72
C ILE A 238 -10.55 -25.76 -12.16
N VAL A 239 -9.32 -26.11 -12.50
CA VAL A 239 -8.14 -25.30 -12.15
C VAL A 239 -8.22 -23.93 -12.82
N GLU A 240 -8.54 -23.85 -14.10
CA GLU A 240 -8.68 -22.60 -14.86
C GLU A 240 -9.78 -21.70 -14.26
N VAL A 241 -10.97 -22.28 -13.99
CA VAL A 241 -12.08 -21.55 -13.33
C VAL A 241 -11.69 -21.10 -11.93
N GLY A 242 -11.00 -21.94 -11.16
CA GLY A 242 -10.54 -21.59 -9.81
C GLY A 242 -9.50 -20.46 -9.80
N LEU A 243 -8.54 -20.48 -10.74
CA LEU A 243 -7.57 -19.41 -10.92
C LEU A 243 -8.25 -18.07 -11.21
N LEU A 244 -9.18 -18.08 -12.16
CA LEU A 244 -9.95 -16.90 -12.53
C LEU A 244 -10.79 -16.38 -11.35
N ALA A 245 -11.47 -17.29 -10.65
CA ALA A 245 -12.28 -16.94 -9.49
C ALA A 245 -11.43 -16.34 -8.35
N GLY A 246 -10.26 -16.91 -8.08
CA GLY A 246 -9.33 -16.40 -7.06
C GLY A 246 -8.77 -15.04 -7.42
N PHE A 247 -8.34 -14.86 -8.67
CA PHE A 247 -7.84 -13.57 -9.15
C PHE A 247 -8.91 -12.48 -9.03
N PHE A 248 -10.11 -12.70 -9.53
CA PHE A 248 -11.20 -11.72 -9.43
C PHE A 248 -11.72 -11.54 -8.01
N LEU A 249 -11.61 -12.53 -7.14
CA LEU A 249 -11.93 -12.38 -5.72
C LEU A 249 -10.96 -11.36 -5.07
N ALA A 250 -9.67 -11.47 -5.35
CA ALA A 250 -8.66 -10.53 -4.85
C ALA A 250 -8.88 -9.12 -5.42
N VAL A 251 -9.07 -8.99 -6.74
CA VAL A 251 -9.44 -7.72 -7.39
C VAL A 251 -10.68 -7.10 -6.76
N ALA A 252 -11.74 -7.89 -6.54
CA ALA A 252 -12.97 -7.38 -5.93
C ALA A 252 -12.76 -6.91 -4.49
N THR A 253 -11.93 -7.62 -3.71
CA THR A 253 -11.58 -7.23 -2.35
C THR A 253 -10.84 -5.90 -2.35
N ASP A 254 -9.87 -5.74 -3.25
CA ASP A 254 -9.10 -4.51 -3.41
C ASP A 254 -9.99 -3.33 -3.81
N PHE A 255 -10.84 -3.49 -4.83
CA PHE A 255 -11.81 -2.45 -5.21
C PHE A 255 -12.81 -2.10 -4.10
N LEU A 256 -13.24 -3.08 -3.30
CA LEU A 256 -14.10 -2.81 -2.15
C LEU A 256 -13.38 -1.98 -1.08
N LEU A 257 -12.10 -2.25 -0.87
CA LEU A 257 -11.26 -1.47 0.04
C LEU A 257 -11.09 -0.04 -0.47
N ILE A 258 -10.71 0.13 -1.74
CA ILE A 258 -10.59 1.45 -2.39
C ILE A 258 -11.93 2.19 -2.33
N GLY A 259 -13.04 1.55 -2.67
CA GLY A 259 -14.38 2.16 -2.64
C GLY A 259 -14.84 2.57 -1.24
N ALA A 260 -14.57 1.73 -0.23
CA ALA A 260 -14.86 2.06 1.17
C ALA A 260 -14.00 3.23 1.65
N PHE A 261 -12.78 3.34 1.13
CA PHE A 261 -11.85 4.42 1.44
C PHE A 261 -12.32 5.74 0.85
N THR A 262 -12.66 5.77 -0.44
CA THR A 262 -13.10 7.00 -1.13
C THR A 262 -14.41 7.56 -0.57
N GLN A 263 -15.36 6.70 -0.15
CA GLN A 263 -16.59 7.16 0.49
C GLN A 263 -16.33 7.78 1.88
N ASN A 264 -15.38 7.25 2.64
CA ASN A 264 -15.05 7.77 3.96
C ASN A 264 -14.09 8.97 3.90
N ALA A 265 -13.27 9.10 2.85
CA ALA A 265 -12.47 10.30 2.61
C ALA A 265 -13.32 11.56 2.39
N ALA A 266 -14.51 11.40 1.81
CA ALA A 266 -15.49 12.50 1.69
C ALA A 266 -16.10 12.92 3.05
N THR A 267 -15.99 12.13 4.11
CA THR A 267 -16.57 12.38 5.44
C THR A 267 -15.53 12.43 6.56
N ALA A 268 -14.28 12.06 6.30
CA ALA A 268 -13.20 12.01 7.29
C ALA A 268 -12.45 13.34 7.41
N SER A 269 -11.92 13.60 8.60
CA SER A 269 -10.98 14.70 8.85
C SER A 269 -9.80 14.65 7.85
N PRO A 270 -9.30 15.78 7.37
CA PRO A 270 -8.28 15.87 6.31
C PRO A 270 -6.99 15.06 6.54
N TYR A 271 -6.69 14.72 7.77
CA TYR A 271 -5.48 13.98 8.18
C TYR A 271 -5.47 12.47 7.84
N GLN A 272 -6.60 11.86 7.47
CA GLN A 272 -6.72 10.40 7.32
C GLN A 272 -6.61 9.89 5.87
N SER A 273 -6.63 10.78 4.89
CA SER A 273 -6.58 10.42 3.47
C SER A 273 -5.16 10.31 2.89
N GLU A 274 -4.13 10.64 3.69
CA GLU A 274 -2.78 10.94 3.22
C GLU A 274 -1.99 9.74 2.66
N TYR A 275 -2.19 8.55 3.22
CA TYR A 275 -1.37 7.38 2.86
C TYR A 275 -1.86 6.62 1.60
N TYR A 276 -3.16 6.68 1.30
CA TYR A 276 -3.74 5.95 0.15
C TYR A 276 -3.83 6.81 -1.12
N ILE A 277 -3.76 8.13 -0.99
CA ILE A 277 -3.76 9.06 -2.13
C ILE A 277 -2.40 9.04 -2.83
N GLU A 278 -1.33 8.75 -2.10
CA GLU A 278 0.01 8.54 -2.65
C GLU A 278 0.07 7.26 -3.53
N GLU A 279 -0.72 6.22 -3.22
CA GLU A 279 -0.79 4.97 -3.99
C GLU A 279 -1.64 5.07 -5.27
N VAL A 280 -2.58 6.00 -5.36
CA VAL A 280 -3.51 6.13 -6.52
C VAL A 280 -3.10 7.27 -7.46
N GLY A 281 -1.99 7.97 -7.21
CA GLY A 281 -1.42 8.98 -8.13
C GLY A 281 -2.33 10.19 -8.40
N GLU A 282 -3.37 10.43 -7.63
CA GLU A 282 -4.22 11.60 -7.77
C GLU A 282 -3.89 12.65 -6.71
N HIS A 283 -3.24 13.72 -7.15
CA HIS A 283 -3.07 14.95 -6.40
C HIS A 283 -4.44 15.64 -6.21
N ARG A 284 -5.12 15.34 -5.11
CA ARG A 284 -6.43 15.94 -4.79
C ARG A 284 -6.30 16.95 -3.65
N PRO A 285 -7.06 18.07 -3.74
CA PRO A 285 -7.10 19.03 -2.66
C PRO A 285 -7.68 18.42 -1.39
N ARG A 286 -7.03 18.62 -0.25
CA ARG A 286 -7.42 18.08 1.07
C ARG A 286 -8.39 18.98 1.82
N HIS A 287 -8.37 20.27 1.52
CA HIS A 287 -9.13 21.30 2.21
C HIS A 287 -10.25 21.86 1.34
N GLY A 288 -10.47 21.26 0.13
CA GLY A 288 -11.49 21.69 -0.82
C GLY A 288 -11.09 22.88 -1.68
N GLY A 289 -9.80 23.17 -1.75
CA GLY A 289 -9.21 24.19 -2.60
C GLY A 289 -8.87 23.71 -4.01
N GLN A 290 -8.17 24.53 -4.77
CA GLN A 290 -7.53 24.10 -6.01
C GLN A 290 -6.12 23.57 -5.70
N PHE A 291 -5.77 22.45 -6.31
CA PHE A 291 -4.48 21.82 -6.17
C PHE A 291 -3.60 22.13 -7.38
N GLY A 292 -2.31 22.30 -7.17
CA GLY A 292 -1.33 22.51 -8.22
C GLY A 292 0.06 22.08 -7.79
N ASP A 293 0.86 21.72 -8.79
CA ASP A 293 2.24 21.30 -8.62
C ASP A 293 3.18 22.44 -9.03
N ALA A 294 4.03 22.88 -8.11
CA ALA A 294 4.90 24.01 -8.30
C ALA A 294 6.36 23.56 -8.54
N ASP A 295 6.75 23.44 -9.81
CA ASP A 295 8.11 23.12 -10.25
C ASP A 295 8.68 21.80 -9.68
N ASP A 296 7.85 20.78 -9.43
CA ASP A 296 8.21 19.52 -8.76
C ASP A 296 8.90 19.71 -7.38
N LEU A 297 8.75 20.87 -6.78
CA LEU A 297 9.36 21.22 -5.48
C LEU A 297 8.35 21.20 -4.35
N TYR A 298 7.12 21.64 -4.65
CA TYR A 298 6.03 21.74 -3.71
C TYR A 298 4.71 21.40 -4.36
N HIS A 299 3.82 20.81 -3.57
CA HIS A 299 2.41 20.73 -3.90
C HIS A 299 1.64 21.82 -3.15
N TYR A 300 0.87 22.59 -3.88
CA TYR A 300 0.07 23.68 -3.34
C TYR A 300 -1.41 23.31 -3.37
N GLU A 301 -2.09 23.60 -2.26
CA GLU A 301 -3.54 23.69 -2.26
C GLU A 301 -3.93 25.09 -1.81
N ILE A 302 -4.67 25.78 -2.66
CA ILE A 302 -5.06 27.16 -2.43
C ILE A 302 -6.58 27.31 -2.31
N LEU A 303 -7.03 28.10 -1.34
CA LEU A 303 -8.41 28.47 -1.11
C LEU A 303 -8.55 29.98 -1.06
N LEU A 304 -9.67 30.46 -1.56
CA LEU A 304 -10.10 31.84 -1.38
C LEU A 304 -11.35 31.87 -0.48
N ASP A 305 -11.16 32.29 0.77
CA ASP A 305 -12.26 32.40 1.74
C ASP A 305 -12.96 33.77 1.63
N ALA A 306 -14.22 33.84 2.04
CA ALA A 306 -14.90 35.10 2.27
C ALA A 306 -14.31 35.80 3.53
N PRO A 307 -14.05 37.10 3.51
CA PRO A 307 -14.34 38.10 2.48
C PRO A 307 -13.18 38.40 1.51
N GLY A 308 -12.29 37.49 1.21
CA GLY A 308 -11.16 37.69 0.29
C GLY A 308 -9.82 37.39 0.96
N THR A 309 -9.74 36.28 1.68
CA THR A 309 -8.50 35.79 2.31
C THR A 309 -8.01 34.56 1.60
N LEU A 310 -6.77 34.59 1.09
CA LEU A 310 -6.10 33.42 0.58
C LEU A 310 -5.60 32.53 1.74
N ARG A 311 -5.80 31.24 1.60
CA ARG A 311 -5.07 30.23 2.36
C ARG A 311 -4.29 29.34 1.39
N LEU A 312 -3.01 29.18 1.64
CA LEU A 312 -2.09 28.35 0.87
C LEU A 312 -1.52 27.27 1.78
N TYR A 313 -1.91 26.04 1.54
CA TYR A 313 -1.29 24.87 2.14
C TYR A 313 -0.11 24.46 1.26
N VAL A 314 1.02 24.16 1.88
CA VAL A 314 2.26 23.84 1.20
C VAL A 314 2.71 22.47 1.67
N ASN A 315 2.80 21.54 0.75
CA ASN A 315 3.32 20.21 0.98
C ASN A 315 4.67 20.04 0.26
N ASP A 316 5.48 19.10 0.70
CA ASP A 316 6.73 18.74 0.02
C ASP A 316 6.46 17.92 -1.26
N GLU A 317 7.51 17.53 -1.95
CA GLU A 317 7.48 16.67 -3.13
C GLU A 317 6.81 15.30 -2.92
N HIS A 318 6.65 14.88 -1.66
CA HIS A 318 5.94 13.66 -1.26
C HIS A 318 4.56 13.97 -0.69
N ASN A 319 4.01 15.13 -0.99
CA ASN A 319 2.70 15.60 -0.53
C ASN A 319 2.53 15.63 1.01
N ARG A 320 3.63 15.75 1.78
CA ARG A 320 3.61 15.88 3.24
C ARG A 320 3.53 17.36 3.63
N PRO A 321 2.64 17.73 4.57
CA PRO A 321 2.48 19.13 4.98
C PRO A 321 3.75 19.69 5.61
N LEU A 322 4.14 20.86 5.15
CA LEU A 322 5.29 21.57 5.66
C LEU A 322 4.89 22.57 6.76
N ASN A 323 5.79 22.76 7.72
CA ASN A 323 5.60 23.80 8.72
C ASN A 323 5.81 25.17 8.08
N THR A 324 4.71 25.87 7.81
CA THR A 324 4.73 27.15 7.10
C THR A 324 5.39 28.28 7.86
N LYS A 325 5.66 28.15 9.16
CA LYS A 325 6.44 29.14 9.95
C LYS A 325 7.88 29.29 9.45
N LEU A 326 8.39 28.31 8.72
CA LEU A 326 9.74 28.30 8.15
C LEU A 326 9.76 28.71 6.68
N LEU A 327 8.59 29.01 6.08
CA LEU A 327 8.46 29.31 4.66
C LEU A 327 8.24 30.80 4.42
N HIS A 328 8.75 31.28 3.30
CA HIS A 328 8.49 32.61 2.78
C HIS A 328 7.66 32.48 1.51
N GLY A 329 6.42 32.96 1.52
CA GLY A 329 5.49 32.94 0.40
C GLY A 329 5.13 34.34 -0.09
N ARG A 330 4.93 34.48 -1.39
CA ARG A 330 4.40 35.68 -2.03
C ARG A 330 3.21 35.35 -2.93
N TRP A 331 2.38 36.30 -3.18
CA TRP A 331 1.26 36.22 -4.12
C TRP A 331 1.26 37.41 -5.07
N THR A 332 0.73 37.21 -6.28
CA THR A 332 0.53 38.22 -7.30
C THR A 332 -0.87 38.03 -7.89
N VAL A 333 -1.73 39.03 -7.79
CA VAL A 333 -3.07 39.00 -8.45
C VAL A 333 -2.98 39.71 -9.77
N ASP A 334 -3.61 39.13 -10.79
CA ASP A 334 -3.59 39.57 -12.18
C ASP A 334 -2.12 39.77 -12.68
N PRO A 335 -1.29 38.70 -12.71
CA PRO A 335 0.15 38.79 -13.02
C PRO A 335 0.40 39.39 -14.40
N ASP A 336 -0.49 39.18 -15.37
CA ASP A 336 -0.42 39.71 -16.74
C ASP A 336 -0.92 41.16 -16.89
N SER A 337 -1.43 41.73 -15.80
CA SER A 337 -1.91 43.12 -15.80
C SER A 337 -0.74 44.12 -15.91
N PRO A 338 -0.92 45.29 -16.57
CA PRO A 338 0.06 46.38 -16.54
C PRO A 338 0.43 46.88 -15.16
N ALA A 339 -0.39 46.58 -14.14
CA ALA A 339 -0.17 46.92 -12.74
C ALA A 339 -0.58 45.78 -11.81
N PRO A 340 0.19 44.69 -11.77
CA PRO A 340 -0.11 43.54 -10.93
C PRO A 340 -0.04 43.92 -9.45
N ARG A 341 -0.90 43.33 -8.64
CA ARG A 341 -0.92 43.56 -7.18
C ARG A 341 -0.22 42.42 -6.49
N THR A 342 0.80 42.72 -5.75
CA THR A 342 1.66 41.72 -5.08
C THR A 342 1.65 41.91 -3.57
N GLY A 343 1.90 40.83 -2.84
CA GLY A 343 2.06 40.84 -1.40
C GLY A 343 2.74 39.60 -0.87
N ALA A 344 2.95 39.58 0.43
CA ALA A 344 3.55 38.43 1.12
C ALA A 344 2.47 37.67 1.90
N PHE A 345 2.68 36.36 2.00
CA PHE A 345 1.92 35.52 2.90
C PHE A 345 2.46 35.62 4.34
N THR A 346 1.59 35.44 5.30
CA THR A 346 1.94 35.27 6.73
C THR A 346 1.58 33.85 7.18
N PRO A 347 2.44 33.17 7.96
CA PRO A 347 2.13 31.86 8.50
C PRO A 347 0.96 31.91 9.47
N SER A 348 0.11 30.87 9.46
CA SER A 348 -0.91 30.67 10.50
C SER A 348 -0.26 30.41 11.87
N ILE A 349 -1.01 30.61 12.95
CA ILE A 349 -0.52 30.46 14.34
C ILE A 349 -0.02 29.04 14.60
N ASP A 350 -0.71 28.04 14.07
CA ASP A 350 -0.37 26.62 14.17
C ASP A 350 0.72 26.18 13.18
N GLY A 351 0.97 26.97 12.13
CA GLY A 351 1.94 26.65 11.08
C GLY A 351 1.40 25.70 10.01
N GLY A 352 0.09 25.49 9.97
CA GLY A 352 -0.54 24.57 9.03
C GLY A 352 -0.71 25.15 7.62
N TYR A 353 -0.80 26.47 7.46
CA TYR A 353 -0.96 27.14 6.17
C TYR A 353 -0.38 28.56 6.18
N LEU A 354 -0.17 29.10 4.99
CA LEU A 354 0.12 30.51 4.77
C LEU A 354 -1.17 31.26 4.47
N THR A 355 -1.32 32.49 4.97
CA THR A 355 -2.53 33.30 4.74
C THR A 355 -2.20 34.70 4.30
N ALA A 356 -3.05 35.27 3.47
CA ALA A 356 -2.94 36.65 3.02
C ALA A 356 -4.31 37.27 2.72
N PRO A 357 -4.61 38.48 3.21
CA PRO A 357 -5.78 39.22 2.77
C PRO A 357 -5.54 39.74 1.35
N LEU A 358 -6.49 39.52 0.45
CA LEU A 358 -6.47 40.11 -0.87
C LEU A 358 -7.11 41.51 -0.86
N PRO A 359 -6.61 42.43 -1.69
CA PRO A 359 -7.29 43.71 -1.92
C PRO A 359 -8.66 43.50 -2.57
N ALA A 360 -9.52 44.51 -2.53
CA ALA A 360 -10.83 44.43 -3.19
C ALA A 360 -10.69 44.01 -4.66
N LEU A 361 -11.36 42.92 -5.02
CA LEU A 361 -11.24 42.27 -6.31
C LEU A 361 -12.47 42.66 -7.19
N SER A 362 -12.25 42.76 -8.49
CA SER A 362 -13.31 42.98 -9.50
C SER A 362 -13.38 41.72 -10.40
N GLY A 363 -14.56 41.21 -10.70
CA GLY A 363 -14.76 40.02 -11.54
C GLY A 363 -15.29 38.81 -10.76
N ASP A 364 -15.64 37.73 -11.47
CA ASP A 364 -16.20 36.51 -10.90
C ASP A 364 -15.08 35.51 -10.48
N ASP A 365 -13.94 35.52 -11.18
CA ASP A 365 -12.75 34.70 -10.87
C ASP A 365 -11.56 35.61 -10.53
N VAL A 366 -10.63 35.08 -9.75
CA VAL A 366 -9.41 35.74 -9.32
C VAL A 366 -8.22 34.94 -9.86
N HIS A 367 -7.50 35.55 -10.83
CA HIS A 367 -6.24 34.99 -11.30
C HIS A 367 -5.10 35.35 -10.35
N VAL A 368 -4.44 34.35 -9.76
CA VAL A 368 -3.40 34.56 -8.76
C VAL A 368 -2.20 33.63 -8.98
N GLU A 369 -1.02 34.21 -9.08
CA GLU A 369 0.25 33.50 -8.95
C GLU A 369 0.65 33.44 -7.47
N VAL A 370 1.00 32.26 -6.99
CA VAL A 370 1.60 32.06 -5.67
C VAL A 370 2.98 31.46 -5.82
N ALA A 371 3.92 31.90 -4.97
CA ALA A 371 5.26 31.36 -4.98
C ALA A 371 5.82 31.21 -3.57
N VAL A 372 6.53 30.10 -3.32
CA VAL A 372 7.21 29.83 -2.03
C VAL A 372 8.71 29.68 -2.27
N LEU A 373 9.53 30.24 -1.40
CA LEU A 373 10.97 30.20 -1.50
C LEU A 373 11.52 28.93 -0.87
N LYS A 374 12.27 28.14 -1.66
CA LYS A 374 13.05 26.98 -1.21
C LYS A 374 14.48 27.10 -1.74
N ASP A 375 15.47 26.99 -0.87
CA ASP A 375 16.90 26.96 -1.23
C ASP A 375 17.32 28.06 -2.23
N SER A 376 16.84 29.30 -1.99
CA SER A 376 17.08 30.49 -2.83
C SER A 376 16.38 30.48 -4.22
N ARG A 377 15.48 29.54 -4.49
CA ARG A 377 14.64 29.47 -5.68
C ARG A 377 13.17 29.64 -5.31
N TRP A 378 12.42 30.39 -6.12
CA TRP A 378 10.99 30.52 -5.99
C TRP A 378 10.29 29.43 -6.81
N ALA A 379 9.51 28.58 -6.14
CA ALA A 379 8.57 27.67 -6.79
C ALA A 379 7.24 28.40 -6.97
N ALA A 380 6.82 28.62 -8.19
CA ALA A 380 5.65 29.41 -8.52
C ALA A 380 4.57 28.59 -9.22
N MET A 381 3.31 28.93 -8.97
CA MET A 381 2.15 28.32 -9.60
C MET A 381 1.03 29.33 -9.75
N GLU A 382 0.27 29.24 -10.85
CA GLU A 382 -0.89 30.10 -11.15
C GLU A 382 -2.20 29.37 -10.91
N PHE A 383 -3.20 30.09 -10.41
CA PHE A 383 -4.51 29.56 -10.10
C PHE A 383 -5.61 30.54 -10.52
N ASP A 384 -6.72 29.99 -11.02
CA ASP A 384 -7.97 30.71 -11.26
C ASP A 384 -8.98 30.33 -10.17
N LEU A 385 -9.16 31.19 -9.19
CA LEU A 385 -9.97 30.92 -8.01
C LEU A 385 -11.38 31.50 -8.17
N PRO A 386 -12.45 30.69 -8.07
CA PRO A 386 -13.81 31.20 -8.07
C PRO A 386 -14.04 32.06 -6.81
N ARG A 387 -14.75 33.17 -6.98
CA ARG A 387 -15.09 34.06 -5.87
C ARG A 387 -16.08 33.39 -4.93
N PRO A 388 -15.81 33.35 -3.62
CA PRO A 388 -16.80 32.82 -2.69
C PRO A 388 -18.07 33.66 -2.70
N ALA A 389 -19.22 32.98 -2.69
CA ALA A 389 -20.51 33.65 -2.60
C ALA A 389 -20.55 34.58 -1.36
N PRO A 390 -21.12 35.80 -1.49
CA PRO A 390 -21.26 36.68 -0.35
C PRO A 390 -22.05 35.97 0.76
N ALA A 391 -21.56 36.11 1.99
CA ALA A 391 -22.26 35.54 3.15
C ALA A 391 -23.70 36.00 3.15
N PRO A 392 -24.71 35.13 3.39
CA PRO A 392 -26.09 35.57 3.47
C PRO A 392 -26.19 36.63 4.57
N HIS A 393 -26.70 37.79 4.20
CA HIS A 393 -26.99 38.86 5.15
C HIS A 393 -27.91 38.28 6.23
N SER A 394 -27.43 38.18 7.47
CA SER A 394 -28.28 37.83 8.61
C SER A 394 -29.34 38.93 8.73
N PRO A 395 -30.65 38.58 8.83
CA PRO A 395 -31.74 39.55 8.97
C PRO A 395 -31.65 40.31 10.30
#